data_2bce14a09c48e187b69fa5ec827d6c31
#
_entry.id   2bce14a09c48e187b69fa5ec827d6c31
#
_cell.length_a   1.000
_cell.length_b   1.000
_cell.length_c   1.000
_cell.angle_alpha   90.00
_cell.angle_beta   90.00
_cell.angle_gamma   90.00
#
_symmetry.space_group_name_H-M   'P 1'
#
loop_
_entity.id
_entity.type
_entity.pdbx_description
1 polymer ?
#
loop_
_entity_poly.entity_id
_entity_poly.type
_entity_poly.pdbx_seq_one_letter_code
_entity_poly.pdbx_strand_id
1 'polypeptide(L)'
;MGGFIVVILVCVAAALIANSRIIRWQRRAANAYFIIAQKATTMEEREWGYRNAYMCGHPKAKFFYIYAAADAFSGRKPLTPFILDIGRGVSVTAIFYDYYIRSKHISFANERQREITQRVLELKDGENPSSDLYSEALKILEEHFSEIWRCSAGPVIIFMPCRGEQAHFCRFASLARSLSRRYRYNTDIHAVQYIGIRQSKHLSYNRDAIESSSNILVSPRVIGKEVVIIDDVITTGNSLREFAAELQGYGVKVRAAVFLAHTARLPSDGEIHQQIKSMD
;
A
#
# COMPACT_ATOMS: atom_id res chain seq x y z
N MET A 1 -12.01 64.88 -17.32
CA MET A 1 -11.12 63.75 -16.90
C MET A 1 -11.35 63.26 -15.45
N GLY A 2 -11.64 64.11 -14.47
CA GLY A 2 -11.78 63.71 -13.08
C GLY A 2 -12.88 62.68 -12.78
N GLY A 3 -14.05 62.77 -13.42
CA GLY A 3 -15.17 61.89 -13.19
C GLY A 3 -14.93 60.42 -13.60
N PHE A 4 -14.16 60.21 -14.67
CA PHE A 4 -13.84 58.87 -15.15
C PHE A 4 -12.89 58.11 -14.22
N ILE A 5 -11.91 58.81 -13.63
CA ILE A 5 -10.96 58.27 -12.65
C ILE A 5 -11.70 57.82 -11.36
N VAL A 6 -12.64 58.61 -10.89
CA VAL A 6 -13.44 58.31 -9.70
C VAL A 6 -14.27 57.04 -9.92
N VAL A 7 -14.92 56.87 -11.06
CA VAL A 7 -15.69 55.66 -11.40
C VAL A 7 -14.82 54.43 -11.41
N ILE A 8 -13.61 54.47 -12.01
CA ILE A 8 -12.67 53.35 -12.01
C ILE A 8 -12.25 52.99 -10.59
N LEU A 9 -11.91 53.94 -9.74
CA LEU A 9 -11.53 53.72 -8.35
C LEU A 9 -12.64 53.05 -7.54
N VAL A 10 -13.88 53.48 -7.74
CA VAL A 10 -15.06 52.91 -7.07
C VAL A 10 -15.28 51.44 -7.53
N CYS A 11 -15.17 51.18 -8.85
CA CYS A 11 -15.30 49.82 -9.36
C CYS A 11 -14.19 48.90 -8.83
N VAL A 12 -12.94 49.34 -8.78
CA VAL A 12 -11.82 48.59 -8.22
C VAL A 12 -12.02 48.31 -6.72
N ALA A 13 -12.42 49.33 -5.96
CA ALA A 13 -12.73 49.16 -4.53
C ALA A 13 -13.88 48.15 -4.30
N ALA A 14 -14.95 48.23 -5.07
CA ALA A 14 -16.08 47.31 -5.00
C ALA A 14 -15.65 45.86 -5.35
N ALA A 15 -14.81 45.69 -6.38
CA ALA A 15 -14.27 44.39 -6.76
C ALA A 15 -13.35 43.80 -5.66
N LEU A 16 -12.51 44.62 -5.04
CA LEU A 16 -11.65 44.18 -3.92
C LEU A 16 -12.47 43.78 -2.70
N ILE A 17 -13.54 44.52 -2.36
CA ILE A 17 -14.45 44.17 -1.26
C ILE A 17 -15.19 42.87 -1.55
N ALA A 18 -15.72 42.71 -2.78
CA ALA A 18 -16.41 41.50 -3.19
C ALA A 18 -15.46 40.28 -3.11
N ASN A 19 -14.25 40.41 -3.65
CA ASN A 19 -13.22 39.35 -3.59
C ASN A 19 -12.85 38.99 -2.16
N SER A 20 -12.69 40.00 -1.27
CA SER A 20 -12.40 39.74 0.16
C SER A 20 -13.53 38.99 0.90
N ARG A 21 -14.80 39.22 0.49
CA ARG A 21 -15.95 38.49 1.01
C ARG A 21 -15.98 37.05 0.53
N ILE A 22 -15.70 36.82 -0.76
CA ILE A 22 -15.62 35.49 -1.36
C ILE A 22 -14.52 34.67 -0.67
N ILE A 23 -13.32 35.23 -0.51
CA ILE A 23 -12.20 34.56 0.15
C ILE A 23 -12.55 34.19 1.60
N ARG A 24 -13.20 35.10 2.35
CA ARG A 24 -13.62 34.79 3.72
C ARG A 24 -14.67 33.70 3.77
N TRP A 25 -15.61 33.70 2.83
CA TRP A 25 -16.62 32.63 2.74
C TRP A 25 -15.98 31.28 2.42
N GLN A 26 -15.09 31.25 1.43
CA GLN A 26 -14.34 30.03 1.07
C GLN A 26 -13.56 29.45 2.26
N ARG A 27 -12.86 30.29 3.04
CA ARG A 27 -12.14 29.84 4.24
C ARG A 27 -13.07 29.27 5.30
N ARG A 28 -14.24 29.85 5.50
CA ARG A 28 -15.27 29.33 6.43
C ARG A 28 -15.80 27.98 5.96
N ALA A 29 -16.12 27.86 4.69
CA ALA A 29 -16.56 26.60 4.09
C ALA A 29 -15.48 25.52 4.19
N ALA A 30 -14.23 25.85 3.86
CA ALA A 30 -13.09 24.96 3.99
C ALA A 30 -12.93 24.39 5.41
N ASN A 31 -13.00 25.24 6.42
CA ASN A 31 -12.94 24.81 7.83
C ASN A 31 -14.16 23.97 8.24
N ALA A 32 -15.36 24.32 7.79
CA ALA A 32 -16.58 23.56 8.08
C ALA A 32 -16.49 22.13 7.52
N TYR A 33 -16.11 21.98 6.24
CA TYR A 33 -15.90 20.66 5.63
C TYR A 33 -14.81 19.85 6.32
N PHE A 34 -13.72 20.49 6.72
CA PHE A 34 -12.66 19.82 7.45
C PHE A 34 -13.13 19.27 8.80
N ILE A 35 -13.92 20.05 9.57
CA ILE A 35 -14.50 19.62 10.84
C ILE A 35 -15.52 18.48 10.62
N ILE A 36 -16.35 18.57 9.58
CA ILE A 36 -17.29 17.50 9.21
C ILE A 36 -16.51 16.20 8.95
N ALA A 37 -15.45 16.26 8.16
CA ALA A 37 -14.62 15.10 7.86
C ALA A 37 -13.97 14.49 9.12
N GLN A 38 -13.52 15.32 10.05
CA GLN A 38 -12.95 14.83 11.31
C GLN A 38 -13.96 14.11 12.20
N LYS A 39 -15.23 14.48 12.13
CA LYS A 39 -16.33 13.89 12.91
C LYS A 39 -17.05 12.76 12.16
N ALA A 40 -16.74 12.55 10.90
CA ALA A 40 -17.37 11.54 10.06
C ALA A 40 -17.14 10.13 10.62
N THR A 41 -18.17 9.31 10.58
CA THR A 41 -18.14 7.92 11.04
C THR A 41 -17.82 6.94 9.93
N THR A 42 -18.13 7.30 8.69
CA THR A 42 -17.82 6.48 7.50
C THR A 42 -16.60 7.00 6.74
N MET A 43 -15.99 6.12 5.96
CA MET A 43 -14.85 6.52 5.10
C MET A 43 -15.30 7.42 3.97
N GLU A 44 -16.48 7.18 3.40
CA GLU A 44 -17.06 7.96 2.32
C GLU A 44 -17.34 9.41 2.76
N GLU A 45 -17.95 9.60 3.92
CA GLU A 45 -18.20 10.92 4.49
C GLU A 45 -16.88 11.66 4.79
N ARG A 46 -15.89 10.93 5.28
CA ARG A 46 -14.57 11.47 5.61
C ARG A 46 -13.84 11.92 4.34
N GLU A 47 -13.84 11.09 3.31
CA GLU A 47 -13.29 11.42 2.01
C GLU A 47 -13.98 12.64 1.40
N TRP A 48 -15.31 12.64 1.36
CA TRP A 48 -16.11 13.74 0.86
C TRP A 48 -15.78 15.07 1.56
N GLY A 49 -15.72 15.04 2.88
CA GLY A 49 -15.42 16.23 3.67
C GLY A 49 -14.01 16.77 3.44
N TYR A 50 -12.99 15.89 3.41
CA TYR A 50 -11.62 16.34 3.14
C TYR A 50 -11.43 16.80 1.69
N ARG A 51 -12.10 16.18 0.71
CA ARG A 51 -12.12 16.61 -0.68
C ARG A 51 -12.66 18.03 -0.80
N ASN A 52 -13.83 18.30 -0.24
CA ASN A 52 -14.45 19.63 -0.28
C ASN A 52 -13.63 20.68 0.49
N ALA A 53 -13.05 20.32 1.63
CA ALA A 53 -12.12 21.18 2.35
C ALA A 53 -10.90 21.55 1.50
N TYR A 54 -10.32 20.59 0.79
CA TYR A 54 -9.20 20.81 -0.13
C TYR A 54 -9.59 21.73 -1.29
N MET A 55 -10.73 21.48 -1.94
CA MET A 55 -11.23 22.33 -3.03
C MET A 55 -11.51 23.78 -2.60
N CYS A 56 -11.95 23.99 -1.37
CA CYS A 56 -12.12 25.31 -0.77
C CYS A 56 -10.80 25.93 -0.25
N GLY A 57 -9.66 25.28 -0.45
CA GLY A 57 -8.33 25.80 -0.12
C GLY A 57 -7.90 25.61 1.33
N HIS A 58 -8.41 24.58 2.04
CA HIS A 58 -7.93 24.28 3.41
C HIS A 58 -6.49 23.76 3.38
N PRO A 59 -5.55 24.39 4.12
CA PRO A 59 -4.11 24.13 3.96
C PRO A 59 -3.67 22.71 4.32
N LYS A 60 -4.40 22.04 5.21
CA LYS A 60 -4.08 20.68 5.69
C LYS A 60 -4.90 19.58 4.99
N ALA A 61 -5.95 19.92 4.24
CA ALA A 61 -6.89 18.92 3.73
C ALA A 61 -6.31 17.99 2.66
N LYS A 62 -5.30 18.43 1.89
CA LYS A 62 -4.69 17.65 0.80
C LYS A 62 -4.28 16.24 1.25
N PHE A 63 -3.45 16.12 2.26
CA PHE A 63 -2.94 14.82 2.70
C PHE A 63 -4.02 13.97 3.39
N PHE A 64 -4.93 14.59 4.14
CA PHE A 64 -6.08 13.87 4.70
C PHE A 64 -6.95 13.27 3.62
N TYR A 65 -7.21 14.03 2.53
CA TYR A 65 -7.96 13.54 1.37
C TYR A 65 -7.23 12.39 0.67
N ILE A 66 -5.93 12.56 0.37
CA ILE A 66 -5.13 11.51 -0.30
C ILE A 66 -5.21 10.18 0.46
N TYR A 67 -5.10 10.19 1.78
CA TYR A 67 -5.13 8.96 2.58
C TYR A 67 -6.54 8.44 2.82
N ALA A 68 -7.56 9.28 2.84
CA ALA A 68 -8.95 8.83 2.86
C ALA A 68 -9.35 8.16 1.53
N ALA A 69 -8.84 8.66 0.39
CA ALA A 69 -9.09 8.15 -0.95
C ALA A 69 -7.95 7.24 -1.48
N ALA A 70 -7.22 6.56 -0.59
CA ALA A 70 -6.04 5.77 -0.98
C ALA A 70 -6.37 4.69 -2.04
N ASP A 71 -7.55 4.10 -1.98
CA ASP A 71 -8.04 3.09 -2.95
C ASP A 71 -8.14 3.69 -4.35
N ALA A 72 -8.74 4.87 -4.46
CA ALA A 72 -8.93 5.56 -5.73
C ALA A 72 -7.59 5.93 -6.38
N PHE A 73 -6.62 6.39 -5.58
CA PHE A 73 -5.30 6.78 -6.09
C PHE A 73 -4.38 5.59 -6.37
N SER A 74 -4.57 4.46 -5.71
CA SER A 74 -3.78 3.24 -5.96
C SER A 74 -4.38 2.34 -7.03
N GLY A 75 -5.69 2.46 -7.29
CA GLY A 75 -6.46 1.53 -8.11
C GLY A 75 -6.60 0.13 -7.50
N ARG A 76 -6.35 0.00 -6.19
CA ARG A 76 -6.35 -1.28 -5.46
C ARG A 76 -7.07 -1.11 -4.14
N LYS A 77 -7.86 -2.11 -3.73
CA LYS A 77 -8.58 -2.08 -2.46
C LYS A 77 -7.99 -3.06 -1.47
N PRO A 78 -7.95 -2.72 -0.17
CA PRO A 78 -7.62 -3.66 0.90
C PRO A 78 -8.47 -4.92 0.82
N LEU A 79 -7.88 -6.06 1.16
CA LEU A 79 -8.52 -7.38 1.18
C LEU A 79 -9.25 -7.76 -0.12
N THR A 80 -8.81 -7.20 -1.24
CA THR A 80 -9.32 -7.50 -2.58
C THR A 80 -8.19 -8.03 -3.44
N PRO A 81 -8.28 -9.26 -3.96
CA PRO A 81 -7.27 -9.82 -4.86
C PRO A 81 -7.10 -8.97 -6.12
N PHE A 82 -5.87 -8.75 -6.54
CA PHE A 82 -5.52 -8.06 -7.78
C PHE A 82 -4.41 -8.81 -8.52
N ILE A 83 -4.38 -8.65 -9.82
CA ILE A 83 -3.39 -9.32 -10.67
C ILE A 83 -2.14 -8.45 -10.80
N LEU A 84 -0.98 -9.07 -10.61
CA LEU A 84 0.34 -8.49 -10.87
C LEU A 84 1.01 -9.27 -11.99
N ASP A 85 1.23 -8.61 -13.12
CA ASP A 85 2.04 -9.18 -14.20
C ASP A 85 3.51 -9.25 -13.75
N ILE A 86 4.08 -10.44 -13.78
CA ILE A 86 5.49 -10.70 -13.44
C ILE A 86 6.38 -10.87 -14.68
N GLY A 87 5.82 -10.65 -15.86
CA GLY A 87 6.51 -10.80 -17.14
C GLY A 87 6.38 -12.19 -17.77
N ARG A 88 6.78 -12.32 -19.02
CA ARG A 88 6.72 -13.56 -19.80
C ARG A 88 5.32 -14.19 -19.91
N GLY A 89 4.28 -13.37 -19.87
CA GLY A 89 2.88 -13.85 -19.91
C GLY A 89 2.41 -14.54 -18.63
N VAL A 90 3.14 -14.40 -17.54
CA VAL A 90 2.78 -14.97 -16.24
C VAL A 90 2.33 -13.87 -15.28
N SER A 91 1.29 -14.17 -14.51
CA SER A 91 0.76 -13.26 -13.50
C SER A 91 0.63 -13.96 -12.14
N VAL A 92 0.70 -13.16 -11.08
CA VAL A 92 0.52 -13.58 -9.70
C VAL A 92 -0.63 -12.79 -9.11
N THR A 93 -1.55 -13.48 -8.44
CA THR A 93 -2.60 -12.82 -7.67
C THR A 93 -2.01 -12.32 -6.36
N ALA A 94 -2.16 -11.04 -6.08
CA ALA A 94 -1.69 -10.44 -4.84
C ALA A 94 -2.86 -9.88 -4.02
N ILE A 95 -2.71 -9.88 -2.70
CA ILE A 95 -3.65 -9.28 -1.77
C ILE A 95 -2.88 -8.58 -0.65
N PHE A 96 -3.42 -7.49 -0.12
CA PHE A 96 -2.88 -6.80 1.05
C PHE A 96 -3.99 -6.45 2.04
N TYR A 97 -3.61 -6.35 3.32
CA TYR A 97 -4.59 -6.12 4.36
C TYR A 97 -5.07 -4.66 4.44
N ASP A 98 -4.13 -3.69 4.46
CA ASP A 98 -4.46 -2.25 4.41
C ASP A 98 -3.26 -1.41 3.93
N TYR A 99 -3.34 -0.09 4.05
CA TYR A 99 -2.30 0.82 3.57
C TYR A 99 -1.23 1.13 4.62
N TYR A 100 0.04 1.00 4.20
CA TYR A 100 1.19 1.51 4.94
C TYR A 100 1.41 2.99 4.66
N ILE A 101 1.45 3.80 5.71
CA ILE A 101 1.70 5.22 5.63
C ILE A 101 3.10 5.53 6.12
N ARG A 102 3.89 6.23 5.31
CA ARG A 102 5.25 6.63 5.69
C ARG A 102 5.24 7.48 6.96
N SER A 103 6.22 7.31 7.85
CA SER A 103 6.28 7.96 9.16
C SER A 103 6.08 9.48 9.12
N LYS A 104 6.67 10.18 8.13
CA LYS A 104 6.50 11.63 7.94
C LYS A 104 5.06 12.09 7.66
N HIS A 105 4.16 11.18 7.31
CA HIS A 105 2.77 11.45 6.98
C HIS A 105 1.77 10.76 7.93
N ILE A 106 2.24 10.06 8.93
CA ILE A 106 1.41 9.25 9.83
C ILE A 106 0.31 10.06 10.54
N SER A 107 0.54 11.35 10.76
CA SER A 107 -0.46 12.26 11.36
C SER A 107 -1.69 12.49 10.48
N PHE A 108 -1.63 12.21 9.19
CA PHE A 108 -2.74 12.34 8.24
C PHE A 108 -3.51 11.03 8.04
N ALA A 109 -2.96 9.91 8.53
CA ALA A 109 -3.55 8.58 8.43
C ALA A 109 -4.80 8.45 9.31
N ASN A 110 -5.74 7.61 8.91
CA ASN A 110 -6.82 7.18 9.78
C ASN A 110 -6.31 6.17 10.83
N GLU A 111 -7.16 5.80 11.78
CA GLU A 111 -6.78 4.92 12.89
C GLU A 111 -6.31 3.55 12.39
N ARG A 112 -7.06 2.93 11.48
CA ARG A 112 -6.73 1.64 10.90
C ARG A 112 -5.38 1.68 10.14
N GLN A 113 -5.14 2.71 9.33
CA GLN A 113 -3.87 2.89 8.63
C GLN A 113 -2.69 3.08 9.60
N ARG A 114 -2.90 3.79 10.72
CA ARG A 114 -1.89 3.92 11.77
C ARG A 114 -1.59 2.59 12.44
N GLU A 115 -2.63 1.82 12.78
CA GLU A 115 -2.50 0.49 13.35
C GLU A 115 -1.69 -0.43 12.41
N ILE A 116 -2.08 -0.53 11.15
CA ILE A 116 -1.38 -1.37 10.18
C ILE A 116 0.07 -0.91 9.97
N THR A 117 0.32 0.39 9.92
CA THR A 117 1.69 0.92 9.85
C THR A 117 2.52 0.47 11.06
N GLN A 118 1.94 0.52 12.25
CA GLN A 118 2.59 0.04 13.48
C GLN A 118 2.84 -1.48 13.42
N ARG A 119 1.86 -2.29 13.00
CA ARG A 119 1.99 -3.74 12.83
C ARG A 119 3.10 -4.12 11.84
N VAL A 120 3.28 -3.35 10.77
CA VAL A 120 4.39 -3.55 9.82
C VAL A 120 5.75 -3.32 10.49
N LEU A 121 5.88 -2.31 11.33
CA LEU A 121 7.12 -2.04 12.09
C LEU A 121 7.40 -3.16 13.10
N GLU A 122 6.42 -3.53 13.89
CA GLU A 122 6.49 -4.62 14.88
C GLU A 122 6.86 -5.97 14.22
N LEU A 123 6.30 -6.27 13.04
CA LEU A 123 6.68 -7.47 12.28
C LEU A 123 8.15 -7.42 11.85
N LYS A 124 8.64 -6.27 11.40
CA LYS A 124 10.05 -6.10 10.99
C LYS A 124 11.02 -6.30 12.15
N ASP A 125 10.61 -5.91 13.34
CA ASP A 125 11.40 -6.06 14.57
C ASP A 125 11.19 -7.44 15.25
N GLY A 126 10.28 -8.28 14.70
CA GLY A 126 9.98 -9.61 15.22
C GLY A 126 9.10 -9.64 16.46
N GLU A 127 8.51 -8.49 16.83
CA GLU A 127 7.71 -8.34 18.07
C GLU A 127 6.28 -8.88 17.88
N ASN A 128 5.64 -8.58 16.74
CA ASN A 128 4.26 -8.97 16.47
C ASN A 128 4.14 -9.65 15.10
N PRO A 129 3.83 -10.94 15.01
CA PRO A 129 3.74 -11.65 13.74
C PRO A 129 2.50 -11.29 12.92
N SER A 130 1.51 -10.59 13.48
CA SER A 130 0.24 -10.23 12.79
C SER A 130 -0.42 -11.42 12.08
N SER A 131 -0.31 -12.62 12.65
CA SER A 131 -0.74 -13.88 12.02
C SER A 131 -2.25 -13.96 11.79
N ASP A 132 -3.03 -13.26 12.60
CA ASP A 132 -4.47 -13.06 12.43
C ASP A 132 -4.80 -12.36 11.12
N LEU A 133 -4.11 -11.26 10.81
CA LEU A 133 -4.31 -10.47 9.59
C LEU A 133 -3.89 -11.25 8.33
N TYR A 134 -2.74 -11.94 8.40
CA TYR A 134 -2.32 -12.82 7.31
C TYR A 134 -3.28 -13.99 7.09
N SER A 135 -3.81 -14.57 8.17
CA SER A 135 -4.78 -15.66 8.08
C SER A 135 -6.11 -15.21 7.43
N GLU A 136 -6.56 -13.99 7.74
CA GLU A 136 -7.74 -13.41 7.10
C GLU A 136 -7.53 -13.23 5.59
N ALA A 137 -6.41 -12.64 5.18
CA ALA A 137 -6.08 -12.48 3.77
C ALA A 137 -5.89 -13.82 3.04
N LEU A 138 -5.30 -14.82 3.70
CA LEU A 138 -5.14 -16.18 3.16
C LEU A 138 -6.49 -16.86 2.94
N LYS A 139 -7.47 -16.69 3.83
CA LYS A 139 -8.83 -17.24 3.65
C LYS A 139 -9.53 -16.67 2.43
N ILE A 140 -9.36 -15.38 2.16
CA ILE A 140 -9.90 -14.76 0.94
C ILE A 140 -9.27 -15.39 -0.31
N LEU A 141 -7.97 -15.67 -0.27
CA LEU A 141 -7.29 -16.37 -1.38
C LEU A 141 -7.73 -17.83 -1.50
N GLU A 142 -7.99 -18.52 -0.39
CA GLU A 142 -8.55 -19.88 -0.40
C GLU A 142 -9.90 -19.93 -1.11
N GLU A 143 -10.78 -18.98 -0.84
CA GLU A 143 -12.06 -18.84 -1.51
C GLU A 143 -11.89 -18.53 -3.00
N HIS A 144 -10.95 -17.66 -3.34
CA HIS A 144 -10.64 -17.27 -4.72
C HIS A 144 -9.99 -18.41 -5.53
N PHE A 145 -9.17 -19.27 -4.90
CA PHE A 145 -8.47 -20.41 -5.52
C PHE A 145 -8.89 -21.75 -4.92
N SER A 146 -10.17 -21.96 -4.69
CA SER A 146 -10.68 -23.14 -4.00
C SER A 146 -10.18 -24.48 -4.57
N GLU A 147 -9.92 -24.58 -5.87
CA GLU A 147 -9.38 -25.77 -6.53
C GLU A 147 -7.96 -26.10 -6.09
N ILE A 148 -7.10 -25.08 -5.92
CA ILE A 148 -5.68 -25.23 -5.52
C ILE A 148 -5.59 -25.65 -4.06
N TRP A 149 -6.43 -25.09 -3.19
CA TRP A 149 -6.46 -25.40 -1.77
C TRP A 149 -7.11 -26.76 -1.44
N ARG A 150 -8.00 -27.26 -2.32
CA ARG A 150 -8.64 -28.57 -2.18
C ARG A 150 -7.75 -29.76 -2.55
N CYS A 151 -6.65 -29.53 -3.26
CA CYS A 151 -5.65 -30.59 -3.51
C CYS A 151 -5.02 -31.01 -2.18
N SER A 152 -4.78 -32.30 -2.02
CA SER A 152 -4.47 -33.00 -0.76
C SER A 152 -3.35 -32.43 0.11
N ALA A 153 -2.54 -31.48 -0.37
CA ALA A 153 -1.47 -30.85 0.39
C ALA A 153 -1.58 -29.32 0.47
N GLY A 154 -2.48 -28.69 -0.29
CA GLY A 154 -2.53 -27.23 -0.44
C GLY A 154 -1.22 -26.60 -0.95
N PRO A 155 -1.17 -25.29 -1.18
CA PRO A 155 0.07 -24.61 -1.53
C PRO A 155 0.99 -24.50 -0.32
N VAL A 156 2.30 -24.46 -0.56
CA VAL A 156 3.29 -24.16 0.48
C VAL A 156 3.40 -22.66 0.67
N ILE A 157 3.23 -22.17 1.88
CA ILE A 157 3.47 -20.78 2.22
C ILE A 157 4.97 -20.58 2.44
N ILE A 158 5.55 -19.69 1.64
CA ILE A 158 6.95 -19.30 1.72
C ILE A 158 7.05 -17.79 2.01
N PHE A 159 8.22 -17.34 2.42
CA PHE A 159 8.42 -15.97 2.85
C PHE A 159 9.41 -15.26 1.94
N MET A 160 9.15 -13.99 1.61
CA MET A 160 10.10 -13.16 0.87
C MET A 160 11.42 -13.11 1.63
N PRO A 161 12.56 -13.50 1.01
CA PRO A 161 13.82 -13.51 1.74
C PRO A 161 14.29 -12.10 2.09
N CYS A 162 14.70 -11.90 3.35
CA CYS A 162 15.30 -10.68 3.85
C CYS A 162 16.79 -10.60 3.47
N ARG A 163 17.45 -9.46 3.76
CA ARG A 163 18.87 -9.24 3.43
C ARG A 163 19.85 -10.22 4.08
N GLY A 164 19.45 -10.90 5.12
CA GLY A 164 20.25 -11.88 5.82
C GLY A 164 19.37 -12.86 6.56
N GLU A 165 19.92 -14.01 6.87
CA GLU A 165 19.21 -15.10 7.52
C GLU A 165 18.64 -14.69 8.88
N GLN A 166 19.45 -14.02 9.72
CA GLN A 166 19.00 -13.54 11.03
C GLN A 166 17.80 -12.60 10.93
N ALA A 167 17.84 -11.63 9.99
CA ALA A 167 16.72 -10.71 9.78
C ALA A 167 15.47 -11.44 9.26
N HIS A 168 15.66 -12.47 8.43
CA HIS A 168 14.58 -13.30 7.92
C HIS A 168 13.88 -14.07 9.05
N PHE A 169 14.67 -14.76 9.91
CA PHE A 169 14.12 -15.47 11.04
C PHE A 169 13.50 -14.55 12.09
N CYS A 170 14.13 -13.42 12.40
CA CYS A 170 13.57 -12.44 13.32
C CYS A 170 12.17 -12.03 12.86
N ARG A 171 12.01 -11.71 11.58
CA ARG A 171 10.74 -11.24 11.01
C ARG A 171 9.68 -12.34 10.90
N PHE A 172 10.03 -13.52 10.38
CA PHE A 172 9.04 -14.48 9.91
C PHE A 172 8.92 -15.78 10.72
N ALA A 173 9.85 -16.10 11.62
CA ALA A 173 9.80 -17.39 12.33
C ALA A 173 8.56 -17.52 13.23
N SER A 174 8.19 -16.45 13.94
CA SER A 174 6.99 -16.45 14.78
C SER A 174 5.71 -16.50 13.93
N LEU A 175 5.67 -15.79 12.81
CA LEU A 175 4.56 -15.83 11.85
C LEU A 175 4.40 -17.22 11.24
N ALA A 176 5.47 -17.83 10.73
CA ALA A 176 5.44 -19.17 10.15
C ALA A 176 4.92 -20.21 11.15
N ARG A 177 5.42 -20.15 12.40
CA ARG A 177 4.98 -21.04 13.48
C ARG A 177 3.50 -20.85 13.80
N SER A 178 3.02 -19.60 13.87
CA SER A 178 1.63 -19.29 14.15
C SER A 178 0.70 -19.74 13.01
N LEU A 179 1.05 -19.47 11.77
CA LEU A 179 0.30 -19.92 10.59
C LEU A 179 0.22 -21.44 10.53
N SER A 180 1.32 -22.15 10.80
CA SER A 180 1.33 -23.60 10.79
C SER A 180 0.55 -24.20 11.95
N ARG A 181 0.79 -23.77 13.18
CA ARG A 181 0.21 -24.43 14.37
C ARG A 181 -1.23 -24.01 14.64
N ARG A 182 -1.53 -22.72 14.53
CA ARG A 182 -2.86 -22.18 14.87
C ARG A 182 -3.83 -22.26 13.70
N TYR A 183 -3.34 -21.97 12.48
CA TYR A 183 -4.18 -21.88 11.29
C TYR A 183 -4.04 -23.05 10.33
N ARG A 184 -3.13 -24.01 10.63
CA ARG A 184 -2.94 -25.27 9.89
C ARG A 184 -2.43 -25.09 8.46
N TYR A 185 -1.84 -23.96 8.13
CA TYR A 185 -1.20 -23.75 6.83
C TYR A 185 0.13 -24.52 6.73
N ASN A 186 0.43 -25.02 5.54
CA ASN A 186 1.73 -25.63 5.24
C ASN A 186 2.77 -24.53 5.00
N THR A 187 3.67 -24.29 5.95
CA THR A 187 4.65 -23.22 5.89
C THR A 187 6.08 -23.74 5.82
N ASP A 188 6.91 -23.15 4.98
CA ASP A 188 8.36 -23.43 4.93
C ASP A 188 9.16 -22.11 4.94
N ILE A 189 9.71 -21.76 6.12
CA ILE A 189 10.55 -20.57 6.30
C ILE A 189 11.94 -20.73 5.68
N HIS A 190 12.36 -21.97 5.44
CA HIS A 190 13.67 -22.30 4.83
C HIS A 190 13.56 -22.55 3.33
N ALA A 191 12.38 -22.32 2.73
CA ALA A 191 12.15 -22.60 1.31
C ALA A 191 13.11 -21.86 0.39
N VAL A 192 13.53 -20.65 0.76
CA VAL A 192 14.42 -19.81 -0.05
C VAL A 192 15.38 -19.02 0.84
N GLN A 193 16.66 -18.99 0.44
CA GLN A 193 17.70 -18.22 1.11
C GLN A 193 18.50 -17.43 0.08
N TYR A 194 18.95 -16.22 0.40
CA TYR A 194 19.94 -15.49 -0.40
C TYR A 194 21.35 -15.99 -0.11
N ILE A 195 22.11 -16.25 -1.19
CA ILE A 195 23.54 -16.50 -1.12
C ILE A 195 24.25 -15.15 -1.30
N GLY A 196 24.92 -14.65 -0.25
CA GLY A 196 25.71 -13.43 -0.30
C GLY A 196 24.99 -12.19 0.26
N ILE A 197 25.68 -11.05 0.20
CA ILE A 197 25.17 -9.79 0.76
C ILE A 197 24.39 -9.07 -0.33
N ARG A 198 23.08 -9.00 -0.20
CA ARG A 198 22.23 -8.15 -1.05
C ARG A 198 22.49 -6.67 -0.72
N GLN A 199 23.11 -5.94 -1.67
CA GLN A 199 23.25 -4.49 -1.51
C GLN A 199 21.89 -3.80 -1.56
N SER A 200 21.73 -2.79 -0.67
CA SER A 200 20.49 -2.01 -0.61
C SER A 200 20.33 -1.15 -1.85
N LYS A 201 19.23 -1.30 -2.59
CA LYS A 201 18.87 -0.41 -3.71
C LYS A 201 18.81 1.08 -3.33
N HIS A 202 18.74 1.41 -2.04
CA HIS A 202 18.74 2.78 -1.53
C HIS A 202 20.14 3.39 -1.33
N LEU A 203 21.20 2.58 -1.36
CA LEU A 203 22.57 3.02 -1.16
C LEU A 203 23.42 3.04 -2.45
N SER A 204 22.90 2.53 -3.57
CA SER A 204 23.63 2.56 -4.84
C SER A 204 23.37 3.86 -5.59
N TYR A 205 24.40 4.67 -5.75
CA TYR A 205 24.39 5.91 -6.56
C TYR A 205 24.26 5.61 -8.07
N ASN A 206 24.56 4.39 -8.53
CA ASN A 206 24.40 3.93 -9.90
C ASN A 206 23.25 2.94 -9.98
N ARG A 207 22.09 3.42 -10.45
CA ARG A 207 20.91 2.56 -10.70
C ARG A 207 21.06 1.57 -11.85
N ASP A 208 21.99 1.81 -12.76
CA ASP A 208 22.12 1.07 -14.04
C ASP A 208 23.16 -0.06 -14.00
N ALA A 209 23.87 -0.27 -12.90
CA ALA A 209 25.00 -1.22 -12.82
C ALA A 209 24.76 -2.41 -11.88
N ILE A 210 23.53 -2.70 -11.50
CA ILE A 210 23.23 -3.90 -10.71
C ILE A 210 22.73 -4.96 -11.68
N GLU A 211 23.65 -5.75 -12.22
CA GLU A 211 23.34 -7.08 -12.72
C GLU A 211 22.60 -7.81 -11.60
N SER A 212 21.32 -8.09 -11.82
CA SER A 212 20.47 -8.87 -10.92
C SER A 212 20.78 -10.36 -11.07
N SER A 213 22.00 -10.77 -10.77
CA SER A 213 22.25 -12.17 -10.41
C SER A 213 21.78 -12.34 -8.96
N SER A 214 20.50 -12.52 -8.79
CA SER A 214 19.95 -12.91 -7.51
C SER A 214 20.41 -14.32 -7.23
N ASN A 215 21.41 -14.45 -6.40
CA ASN A 215 21.86 -15.74 -5.93
C ASN A 215 20.91 -16.19 -4.82
N ILE A 216 19.84 -16.90 -5.17
CA ILE A 216 19.00 -17.59 -4.21
C ILE A 216 19.28 -19.09 -4.22
N LEU A 217 19.22 -19.69 -3.03
CA LEU A 217 19.08 -21.14 -2.87
C LEU A 217 17.61 -21.47 -2.68
N VAL A 218 17.08 -22.30 -3.55
CA VAL A 218 15.70 -22.80 -3.47
C VAL A 218 15.73 -24.22 -2.91
N SER A 219 15.00 -24.47 -1.84
CA SER A 219 14.90 -25.80 -1.24
C SER A 219 14.27 -26.80 -2.21
N PRO A 220 14.83 -28.01 -2.37
CA PRO A 220 14.20 -29.07 -3.17
C PRO A 220 12.75 -29.39 -2.74
N ARG A 221 12.37 -29.05 -1.52
CA ARG A 221 11.03 -29.30 -0.99
C ARG A 221 9.92 -28.50 -1.68
N VAL A 222 10.25 -27.34 -2.31
CA VAL A 222 9.29 -26.48 -2.98
C VAL A 222 9.39 -26.55 -4.52
N ILE A 223 10.40 -27.22 -5.06
CA ILE A 223 10.51 -27.43 -6.51
C ILE A 223 9.32 -28.26 -7.01
N GLY A 224 8.69 -27.81 -8.09
CA GLY A 224 7.47 -28.41 -8.65
C GLY A 224 6.19 -28.17 -7.83
N LYS A 225 6.30 -27.49 -6.68
CA LYS A 225 5.14 -27.20 -5.82
C LYS A 225 4.49 -25.87 -6.19
N GLU A 226 3.24 -25.72 -5.81
CA GLU A 226 2.53 -24.45 -5.81
C GLU A 226 2.82 -23.71 -4.50
N VAL A 227 3.12 -22.42 -4.61
CA VAL A 227 3.48 -21.61 -3.45
C VAL A 227 2.68 -20.32 -3.37
N VAL A 228 2.49 -19.87 -2.12
CA VAL A 228 2.01 -18.52 -1.78
C VAL A 228 3.15 -17.79 -1.09
N ILE A 229 3.49 -16.62 -1.58
CA ILE A 229 4.56 -15.78 -1.01
C ILE A 229 3.96 -14.84 0.04
N ILE A 230 4.60 -14.75 1.21
CA ILE A 230 4.29 -13.74 2.24
C ILE A 230 5.40 -12.71 2.33
N ASP A 231 5.04 -11.43 2.42
CA ASP A 231 5.95 -10.33 2.77
C ASP A 231 5.22 -9.26 3.61
N ASP A 232 5.96 -8.28 4.14
CA ASP A 232 5.41 -7.22 4.96
C ASP A 232 4.68 -6.14 4.13
N VAL A 233 5.34 -5.54 3.14
CA VAL A 233 4.81 -4.41 2.39
C VAL A 233 5.07 -4.52 0.89
N ILE A 234 4.02 -4.35 0.11
CA ILE A 234 4.14 -4.15 -1.32
C ILE A 234 4.11 -2.64 -1.67
N THR A 235 5.01 -2.20 -2.55
CA THR A 235 5.01 -0.84 -3.10
C THR A 235 4.63 -0.88 -4.58
N THR A 236 5.59 -1.06 -5.46
CA THR A 236 5.37 -1.22 -6.91
C THR A 236 5.19 -2.67 -7.33
N GLY A 237 5.59 -3.61 -6.46
CA GLY A 237 5.61 -5.04 -6.75
C GLY A 237 6.86 -5.52 -7.50
N ASN A 238 7.85 -4.66 -7.75
CA ASN A 238 9.05 -5.06 -8.49
C ASN A 238 9.83 -6.19 -7.80
N SER A 239 9.99 -6.13 -6.48
CA SER A 239 10.66 -7.20 -5.73
C SER A 239 9.90 -8.53 -5.81
N LEU A 240 8.57 -8.49 -5.79
CA LEU A 240 7.76 -9.69 -5.99
C LEU A 240 7.92 -10.22 -7.42
N ARG A 241 7.91 -9.35 -8.45
CA ARG A 241 8.11 -9.76 -9.84
C ARG A 241 9.44 -10.46 -10.06
N GLU A 242 10.54 -9.84 -9.60
CA GLU A 242 11.89 -10.39 -9.68
C GLU A 242 11.97 -11.75 -8.99
N PHE A 243 11.47 -11.83 -7.75
CA PHE A 243 11.53 -13.05 -6.96
C PHE A 243 10.65 -14.19 -7.53
N ALA A 244 9.41 -13.88 -7.93
CA ALA A 244 8.52 -14.87 -8.53
C ALA A 244 9.03 -15.39 -9.86
N ALA A 245 9.61 -14.54 -10.72
CA ALA A 245 10.22 -14.94 -11.97
C ALA A 245 11.43 -15.86 -11.75
N GLU A 246 12.22 -15.60 -10.72
CA GLU A 246 13.35 -16.44 -10.33
C GLU A 246 12.90 -17.79 -9.82
N LEU A 247 11.92 -17.85 -8.90
CA LEU A 247 11.34 -19.10 -8.43
C LEU A 247 10.80 -19.97 -9.56
N GLN A 248 10.16 -19.36 -10.57
CA GLN A 248 9.71 -20.08 -11.76
C GLN A 248 10.85 -20.70 -12.55
N GLY A 249 12.02 -20.05 -12.59
CA GLY A 249 13.23 -20.61 -13.18
C GLY A 249 13.68 -21.92 -12.51
N TYR A 250 13.36 -22.11 -11.24
CA TYR A 250 13.56 -23.35 -10.48
C TYR A 250 12.37 -24.33 -10.56
N GLY A 251 11.36 -24.04 -11.37
CA GLY A 251 10.17 -24.88 -11.50
C GLY A 251 9.14 -24.74 -10.35
N VAL A 252 9.27 -23.72 -9.51
CA VAL A 252 8.29 -23.41 -8.45
C VAL A 252 7.12 -22.63 -9.07
N LYS A 253 5.88 -23.03 -8.75
CA LYS A 253 4.68 -22.40 -9.31
C LYS A 253 4.14 -21.35 -8.32
N VAL A 254 4.48 -20.09 -8.52
CA VAL A 254 3.96 -18.99 -7.69
C VAL A 254 2.50 -18.70 -8.08
N ARG A 255 1.57 -18.90 -7.16
CA ARG A 255 0.13 -18.69 -7.38
C ARG A 255 -0.37 -17.37 -6.85
N ALA A 256 0.07 -17.02 -5.65
CA ALA A 256 -0.37 -15.80 -5.01
C ALA A 256 0.72 -15.19 -4.12
N ALA A 257 0.48 -13.95 -3.71
CA ALA A 257 1.28 -13.27 -2.70
C ALA A 257 0.38 -12.50 -1.72
N VAL A 258 0.74 -12.54 -0.43
CA VAL A 258 0.03 -11.87 0.65
C VAL A 258 0.95 -10.87 1.33
N PHE A 259 0.45 -9.67 1.49
CA PHE A 259 1.15 -8.57 2.15
C PHE A 259 0.34 -8.06 3.35
N LEU A 260 1.02 -7.66 4.40
CA LEU A 260 0.37 -6.95 5.49
C LEU A 260 -0.10 -5.58 5.03
N ALA A 261 0.68 -4.92 4.18
CA ALA A 261 0.29 -3.60 3.70
C ALA A 261 0.72 -3.28 2.26
N HIS A 262 0.00 -2.34 1.64
CA HIS A 262 0.41 -1.67 0.42
C HIS A 262 0.84 -0.24 0.74
N THR A 263 1.99 0.20 0.25
CA THR A 263 2.42 1.60 0.45
C THR A 263 1.42 2.55 -0.21
N ALA A 264 0.80 3.43 0.56
CA ALA A 264 -0.07 4.45 0.02
C ALA A 264 0.71 5.37 -0.94
N ARG A 265 0.18 5.51 -2.15
CA ARG A 265 0.76 6.36 -3.18
C ARG A 265 0.46 7.83 -2.89
N LEU A 266 1.43 8.70 -3.18
CA LEU A 266 1.22 10.14 -3.19
C LEU A 266 0.99 10.56 -4.66
N PRO A 267 -0.25 10.93 -5.03
CA PRO A 267 -0.55 11.41 -6.36
C PRO A 267 0.02 12.83 -6.57
N SER A 268 0.27 13.19 -7.82
CA SER A 268 0.54 14.57 -8.22
C SER A 268 -0.71 15.46 -8.09
N ASP A 269 -0.54 16.76 -8.06
CA ASP A 269 -1.69 17.69 -8.02
C ASP A 269 -2.61 17.54 -9.24
N GLY A 270 -2.04 17.24 -10.41
CA GLY A 270 -2.82 16.96 -11.62
C GLY A 270 -3.71 15.73 -11.48
N GLU A 271 -3.19 14.64 -10.92
CA GLU A 271 -3.96 13.42 -10.68
C GLU A 271 -5.07 13.64 -9.64
N ILE A 272 -4.81 14.44 -8.58
CA ILE A 272 -5.84 14.81 -7.61
C ILE A 272 -6.99 15.56 -8.28
N HIS A 273 -6.67 16.56 -9.11
CA HIS A 273 -7.69 17.34 -9.83
C HIS A 273 -8.48 16.48 -10.84
N GLN A 274 -7.79 15.56 -11.54
CA GLN A 274 -8.45 14.63 -12.46
C GLN A 274 -9.41 13.70 -11.73
N GLN A 275 -8.99 13.14 -10.58
CA GLN A 275 -9.83 12.26 -9.75
C GLN A 275 -11.08 13.00 -9.27
N ILE A 276 -10.93 14.24 -8.80
CA ILE A 276 -12.08 15.06 -8.35
C ILE A 276 -13.07 15.28 -9.50
N LYS A 277 -12.59 15.66 -10.70
CA LYS A 277 -13.44 15.87 -11.87
C LYS A 277 -14.18 14.63 -12.36
N SER A 278 -13.66 13.45 -12.12
CA SER A 278 -14.30 12.18 -12.50
C SER A 278 -15.43 11.76 -11.56
N MET A 279 -15.57 12.43 -10.42
CA MET A 279 -16.60 12.16 -9.40
C MET A 279 -17.78 13.12 -9.46
N ASP A 280 -17.62 14.26 -10.18
CA ASP A 280 -18.67 15.22 -10.48
C ASP A 280 -19.43 14.83 -11.75
#